data_a934ca075e3da0a19b0b7a08522f25b0
#
_entry.id   a934ca075e3da0a19b0b7a08522f25b0
#
_cell.length_a   1.000
_cell.length_b   1.000
_cell.length_c   1.000
_cell.angle_alpha   90.00
_cell.angle_beta   90.00
_cell.angle_gamma   90.00
#
_symmetry.space_group_name_H-M   'P 1'
#
loop_
_entity.id
_entity.type
_entity.pdbx_description
1 polymer ?
#
loop_
_entity_poly.entity_id
_entity_poly.type
_entity_poly.pdbx_seq_one_letter_code
_entity_poly.pdbx_strand_id
1 'polypeptide(L)'
;LDNPNRFTVRPGVRGRAPDAFAFVAAEKRDDPPSATVLVKDRQAEYLKYQIEGGTRRPGDYATVGKAGAPIPVRQRTNKYGNMPRNRLRTLFGQANEEDSDKFVGQPDGNPDAPFGIYQRPKGRRRGLKLLVTFEKLTRYRRRFDFQSAVGKAAQANMRTRFGEALEKALESARRKRQG
;
A
#
# COMPACT_ATOMS: atom_id res chain seq x y z
N LEU A 1 7.25 -1.64 -13.41
CA LEU A 1 6.38 -1.69 -12.22
C LEU A 1 5.04 -0.96 -12.42
N ASP A 2 4.83 -0.38 -13.58
CA ASP A 2 3.63 0.37 -13.94
C ASP A 2 2.56 -0.53 -14.55
N ASN A 3 2.00 -1.42 -13.76
CA ASN A 3 0.76 -2.07 -14.17
C ASN A 3 -0.38 -1.47 -13.33
N PRO A 4 -1.13 -0.49 -13.87
CA PRO A 4 -2.21 0.18 -13.14
C PRO A 4 -3.35 -0.76 -12.75
N ASN A 5 -3.43 -1.94 -13.37
CA ASN A 5 -4.46 -2.94 -13.10
C ASN A 5 -4.15 -3.84 -11.90
N ARG A 6 -2.94 -3.78 -11.34
CA ARG A 6 -2.54 -4.63 -10.20
C ARG A 6 -2.77 -3.99 -8.85
N PHE A 7 -2.84 -2.65 -8.78
CA PHE A 7 -3.00 -1.92 -7.55
C PHE A 7 -4.16 -0.94 -7.65
N THR A 8 -4.98 -0.89 -6.63
CA THR A 8 -6.07 0.08 -6.51
C THR A 8 -5.56 1.52 -6.35
N VAL A 9 -4.34 1.66 -5.82
CA VAL A 9 -3.61 2.93 -5.74
C VAL A 9 -2.21 2.66 -6.23
N ARG A 10 -1.68 3.52 -7.10
CA ARG A 10 -0.27 3.45 -7.47
C ARG A 10 0.58 3.55 -6.20
N PRO A 11 1.45 2.58 -5.90
CA PRO A 11 2.34 2.71 -4.78
C PRO A 11 3.32 3.85 -5.05
N GLY A 12 3.05 4.99 -4.44
CA GLY A 12 4.00 6.05 -4.19
C GLY A 12 4.78 6.67 -5.33
N VAL A 13 4.18 6.79 -6.51
CA VAL A 13 4.86 7.49 -7.60
C VAL A 13 4.17 8.81 -7.89
N ARG A 14 4.37 9.77 -7.01
CA ARG A 14 4.17 11.19 -7.35
C ARG A 14 5.39 11.95 -6.90
N GLY A 15 6.11 12.50 -7.82
CA GLY A 15 7.22 13.38 -7.54
C GLY A 15 8.59 12.80 -7.87
N ARG A 16 9.61 13.49 -7.45
CA ARG A 16 11.02 13.29 -7.82
C ARG A 16 11.70 12.05 -7.22
N ALA A 17 10.99 11.25 -6.43
CA ALA A 17 11.55 10.06 -5.83
C ALA A 17 10.64 8.87 -6.07
N PRO A 18 11.17 7.71 -6.41
CA PRO A 18 10.44 6.45 -6.37
C PRO A 18 10.13 6.14 -4.91
N ASP A 19 8.94 6.50 -4.48
CA ASP A 19 8.64 6.58 -3.06
C ASP A 19 8.47 5.22 -2.39
N ALA A 20 8.41 4.13 -3.17
CA ALA A 20 8.21 2.79 -2.64
C ALA A 20 9.50 1.94 -2.58
N PHE A 21 10.50 2.29 -3.37
CA PHE A 21 11.69 1.47 -3.52
C PHE A 21 12.96 2.28 -3.24
N ALA A 22 13.97 1.60 -2.75
CA ALA A 22 15.32 2.11 -2.66
C ALA A 22 16.28 1.10 -3.29
N PHE A 23 17.47 1.56 -3.65
CA PHE A 23 18.50 0.68 -4.09
C PHE A 23 19.82 1.04 -3.42
N VAL A 24 20.63 0.02 -3.16
CA VAL A 24 22.00 0.14 -2.70
C VAL A 24 22.88 -0.30 -3.85
N ALA A 25 23.75 0.58 -4.31
CA ALA A 25 24.66 0.29 -5.40
C ALA A 25 25.78 -0.64 -4.91
N ALA A 26 26.33 -1.46 -5.82
CA ALA A 26 27.53 -2.23 -5.56
C ALA A 26 28.73 -1.29 -5.40
N GLU A 27 29.59 -1.59 -4.44
CA GLU A 27 30.84 -0.90 -4.24
C GLU A 27 32.01 -1.70 -4.85
N LYS A 28 33.10 -1.01 -5.23
CA LYS A 28 34.27 -1.69 -5.81
C LYS A 28 34.98 -2.66 -4.85
N ARG A 29 34.78 -2.45 -3.54
CA ARG A 29 35.33 -3.30 -2.47
C ARG A 29 34.48 -4.52 -2.13
N ASP A 30 33.28 -4.59 -2.69
CA ASP A 30 32.39 -5.74 -2.44
C ASP A 30 32.89 -6.96 -3.20
N ASP A 31 33.03 -8.09 -2.52
CA ASP A 31 33.43 -9.35 -3.11
C ASP A 31 32.47 -10.47 -2.68
N PRO A 32 31.61 -10.96 -3.57
CA PRO A 32 31.37 -10.46 -4.94
C PRO A 32 30.61 -9.14 -4.97
N PRO A 33 30.76 -8.33 -6.04
CA PRO A 33 30.01 -7.08 -6.20
C PRO A 33 28.51 -7.34 -6.18
N SER A 34 27.79 -6.66 -5.30
CA SER A 34 26.35 -6.86 -5.15
C SER A 34 25.60 -5.54 -5.11
N ALA A 35 24.44 -5.49 -5.76
CA ALA A 35 23.50 -4.37 -5.67
C ALA A 35 22.16 -4.86 -5.16
N THR A 36 21.54 -4.10 -4.26
CA THR A 36 20.30 -4.49 -3.63
C THR A 36 19.19 -3.50 -3.97
N VAL A 37 18.04 -4.03 -4.41
CA VAL A 37 16.79 -3.28 -4.54
C VAL A 37 15.88 -3.69 -3.40
N LEU A 38 15.39 -2.72 -2.63
CA LEU A 38 14.55 -2.97 -1.47
C LEU A 38 13.28 -2.13 -1.50
N VAL A 39 12.25 -2.62 -0.81
CA VAL A 39 11.04 -1.88 -0.54
C VAL A 39 11.26 -1.08 0.75
N LYS A 40 10.97 0.22 0.73
CA LYS A 40 11.12 1.08 1.92
C LYS A 40 10.13 0.67 3.01
N ASP A 41 10.50 0.85 4.28
CA ASP A 41 9.76 0.33 5.45
C ASP A 41 8.27 0.68 5.45
N ARG A 42 7.92 1.95 5.25
CA ARG A 42 6.53 2.38 5.16
C ARG A 42 5.73 1.67 4.08
N GLN A 43 6.34 1.40 2.96
CA GLN A 43 5.72 0.72 1.82
C GLN A 43 5.73 -0.79 2.03
N ALA A 44 6.72 -1.32 2.71
CA ALA A 44 6.81 -2.72 3.07
C ALA A 44 5.63 -3.17 3.94
N GLU A 45 5.16 -2.34 4.86
CA GLU A 45 4.00 -2.64 5.71
C GLU A 45 2.75 -3.11 4.93
N TYR A 46 2.49 -2.52 3.76
CA TYR A 46 1.33 -2.91 2.96
C TYR A 46 1.68 -3.72 1.71
N LEU A 47 2.87 -3.52 1.13
CA LEU A 47 3.29 -4.25 -0.07
C LEU A 47 3.67 -5.70 0.23
N LYS A 48 4.13 -6.04 1.44
CA LYS A 48 4.44 -7.42 1.83
C LYS A 48 3.29 -8.37 1.51
N TYR A 49 2.06 -7.99 1.81
CA TYR A 49 0.88 -8.80 1.51
C TYR A 49 0.57 -8.92 0.02
N GLN A 50 1.04 -7.99 -0.81
CA GLN A 50 0.91 -8.09 -2.26
C GLN A 50 2.03 -8.94 -2.88
N ILE A 51 3.21 -8.96 -2.24
CA ILE A 51 4.39 -9.71 -2.66
C ILE A 51 4.29 -11.16 -2.20
N GLU A 52 3.95 -11.39 -0.96
CA GLU A 52 3.97 -12.71 -0.31
C GLU A 52 2.58 -13.35 -0.22
N GLY A 53 1.52 -12.53 -0.24
CA GLY A 53 0.19 -12.94 0.13
C GLY A 53 0.02 -12.99 1.64
N GLY A 54 -1.00 -13.74 2.10
CA GLY A 54 -1.20 -13.97 3.53
C GLY A 54 -2.42 -13.27 4.11
N THR A 55 -2.55 -13.34 5.43
CA THR A 55 -3.69 -12.79 6.17
C THR A 55 -3.25 -11.61 7.02
N ARG A 56 -3.89 -10.49 6.84
CA ARG A 56 -3.69 -9.29 7.64
C ARG A 56 -4.69 -9.23 8.77
N ARG A 57 -4.21 -9.00 10.00
CA ARG A 57 -4.99 -8.97 11.25
C ARG A 57 -5.09 -7.56 11.81
N PRO A 58 -6.05 -7.29 12.73
CA PRO A 58 -6.04 -6.05 13.51
C PRO A 58 -4.71 -5.92 14.27
N GLY A 59 -4.13 -4.73 14.23
CA GLY A 59 -2.79 -4.49 14.79
C GLY A 59 -1.67 -4.49 13.75
N ASP A 60 -1.84 -5.21 12.63
CA ASP A 60 -0.91 -5.12 11.49
C ASP A 60 -1.03 -3.78 10.71
N TYR A 61 -1.96 -2.94 11.11
CA TYR A 61 -2.24 -1.65 10.49
C TYR A 61 -1.82 -0.53 11.42
N ALA A 62 -0.89 0.30 11.02
CA ALA A 62 -0.50 1.48 11.77
C ALA A 62 -1.65 2.50 11.96
N THR A 63 -2.64 2.49 11.06
CA THR A 63 -3.66 3.55 10.96
C THR A 63 -5.06 3.15 11.38
N VAL A 64 -5.37 1.88 11.61
CA VAL A 64 -6.76 1.42 11.78
C VAL A 64 -7.05 0.80 13.15
N GLY A 65 -6.05 0.75 14.02
CA GLY A 65 -6.24 0.28 15.38
C GLY A 65 -6.78 -1.15 15.48
N LYS A 66 -7.37 -1.45 16.63
CA LYS A 66 -7.88 -2.79 17.00
C LYS A 66 -9.15 -3.21 16.27
N ALA A 67 -9.82 -2.30 15.58
CA ALA A 67 -11.14 -2.56 14.95
C ALA A 67 -11.06 -3.36 13.64
N GLY A 68 -9.92 -3.37 12.97
CA GLY A 68 -9.74 -4.02 11.68
C GLY A 68 -9.73 -3.07 10.47
N ALA A 69 -9.75 -3.64 9.26
CA ALA A 69 -9.71 -2.86 8.02
C ALA A 69 -11.08 -2.23 7.71
N PRO A 70 -11.19 -0.92 7.51
CA PRO A 70 -12.45 -0.26 7.17
C PRO A 70 -12.82 -0.54 5.71
N ILE A 71 -13.95 -1.19 5.49
CA ILE A 71 -14.51 -1.46 4.17
C ILE A 71 -15.72 -0.55 3.95
N PRO A 72 -15.71 0.32 2.94
CA PRO A 72 -16.84 1.17 2.63
C PRO A 72 -18.00 0.34 2.07
N VAL A 73 -19.19 0.46 2.66
CA VAL A 73 -20.42 -0.22 2.21
C VAL A 73 -21.33 0.77 1.50
N ARG A 74 -21.71 1.85 2.17
CA ARG A 74 -22.55 2.92 1.62
C ARG A 74 -21.83 4.27 1.72
N GLN A 75 -20.62 4.32 1.18
CA GLN A 75 -19.82 5.53 1.11
C GLN A 75 -19.39 5.79 -0.33
N ARG A 76 -19.28 7.07 -0.68
CA ARG A 76 -18.69 7.45 -1.95
C ARG A 76 -17.22 7.06 -1.96
N THR A 77 -16.82 6.36 -3.00
CA THR A 77 -15.44 5.96 -3.24
C THR A 77 -14.92 6.59 -4.52
N ASN A 78 -13.61 6.70 -4.64
CA ASN A 78 -12.96 7.07 -5.89
C ASN A 78 -12.95 5.89 -6.88
N LYS A 79 -12.42 6.10 -8.09
CA LYS A 79 -12.31 5.06 -9.12
C LYS A 79 -11.52 3.81 -8.71
N TYR A 80 -10.81 3.85 -7.60
CA TYR A 80 -10.02 2.74 -7.05
C TYR A 80 -10.70 2.06 -5.85
N GLY A 81 -11.93 2.45 -5.51
CA GLY A 81 -12.66 1.88 -4.37
C GLY A 81 -12.27 2.47 -3.01
N ASN A 82 -11.47 3.53 -2.97
CA ASN A 82 -11.04 4.15 -1.72
C ASN A 82 -11.97 5.29 -1.32
N MET A 83 -12.29 5.39 -0.03
CA MET A 83 -12.95 6.57 0.54
C MET A 83 -12.06 7.80 0.47
N PRO A 84 -12.63 9.03 0.44
CA PRO A 84 -11.86 10.26 0.62
C PRO A 84 -11.04 10.22 1.92
N ARG A 85 -9.83 10.80 1.89
CA ARG A 85 -8.81 10.66 2.95
C ARG A 85 -9.30 10.93 4.37
N ASN A 86 -10.18 11.93 4.55
CA ASN A 86 -10.68 12.31 5.89
C ASN A 86 -12.05 11.71 6.20
N ARG A 87 -12.67 10.97 5.28
CA ARG A 87 -14.06 10.52 5.44
C ARG A 87 -14.26 9.63 6.67
N LEU A 88 -13.36 8.71 6.90
CA LEU A 88 -13.43 7.82 8.05
C LEU A 88 -13.34 8.61 9.37
N ARG A 89 -12.41 9.57 9.47
CA ARG A 89 -12.28 10.46 10.65
C ARG A 89 -13.57 11.26 10.89
N THR A 90 -14.14 11.81 9.83
CA THR A 90 -15.41 12.54 9.91
C THR A 90 -16.55 11.65 10.42
N LEU A 91 -16.64 10.40 9.94
CA LEU A 91 -17.67 9.46 10.38
C LEU A 91 -17.51 9.09 11.86
N PHE A 92 -16.28 8.88 12.33
CA PHE A 92 -16.00 8.64 13.75
C PHE A 92 -16.35 9.86 14.61
N GLY A 93 -15.97 11.07 14.17
CA GLY A 93 -16.34 12.29 14.87
C GLY A 93 -17.85 12.42 15.02
N GLN A 94 -18.57 12.29 13.92
CA GLN A 94 -20.03 12.30 13.92
C GLN A 94 -20.66 11.20 14.78
N ALA A 95 -20.09 10.02 14.84
CA ALA A 95 -20.63 8.92 15.65
C ALA A 95 -20.41 9.12 17.16
N ASN A 96 -19.50 10.00 17.55
CA ASN A 96 -19.22 10.34 18.95
C ASN A 96 -19.97 11.60 19.45
N GLU A 97 -20.74 12.27 18.58
CA GLU A 97 -21.60 13.39 18.98
C GLU A 97 -22.80 12.86 19.75
N GLU A 98 -23.24 13.59 20.78
CA GLU A 98 -24.25 13.16 21.78
C GLU A 98 -25.63 12.85 21.15
N ASP A 99 -26.07 13.64 20.18
CA ASP A 99 -27.35 13.46 19.46
C ASP A 99 -27.16 12.90 18.02
N SER A 100 -26.13 12.14 17.79
CA SER A 100 -25.80 11.64 16.45
C SER A 100 -26.80 10.61 15.93
N ASP A 101 -27.15 10.73 14.68
CA ASP A 101 -27.82 9.66 13.95
C ASP A 101 -26.88 8.51 13.59
N LYS A 102 -25.59 8.60 13.96
CA LYS A 102 -24.56 7.59 13.68
C LYS A 102 -24.02 7.00 14.97
N PHE A 103 -23.58 5.76 14.89
CA PHE A 103 -22.89 5.08 15.99
C PHE A 103 -21.88 4.08 15.47
N VAL A 104 -20.91 3.74 16.30
CA VAL A 104 -19.93 2.70 16.06
C VAL A 104 -20.27 1.49 16.92
N GLY A 105 -20.41 0.34 16.31
CA GLY A 105 -20.70 -0.88 17.06
C GLY A 105 -21.36 -1.93 16.21
N GLN A 106 -21.88 -2.94 16.89
CA GLN A 106 -22.76 -3.96 16.33
C GLN A 106 -24.19 -3.62 16.79
N PRO A 107 -25.19 -3.63 15.91
CA PRO A 107 -26.57 -3.37 16.29
C PRO A 107 -27.09 -4.38 17.30
N ASP A 108 -27.73 -3.88 18.35
CA ASP A 108 -28.40 -4.72 19.33
C ASP A 108 -29.51 -5.58 18.69
N GLY A 109 -29.64 -6.81 19.14
CA GLY A 109 -30.65 -7.74 18.64
C GLY A 109 -30.31 -8.42 17.30
N ASN A 110 -29.14 -8.15 16.72
CA ASN A 110 -28.69 -8.85 15.52
C ASN A 110 -27.22 -9.28 15.67
N PRO A 111 -26.96 -10.50 16.20
CA PRO A 111 -25.60 -11.00 16.41
C PRO A 111 -24.84 -11.27 15.11
N ASP A 112 -25.55 -11.41 13.99
CA ASP A 112 -24.93 -11.65 12.68
C ASP A 112 -24.54 -10.34 11.97
N ALA A 113 -24.97 -9.18 12.50
CA ALA A 113 -24.59 -7.91 11.91
C ALA A 113 -23.10 -7.64 12.11
N PRO A 114 -22.37 -7.16 11.08
CA PRO A 114 -20.95 -6.88 11.21
C PRO A 114 -20.71 -5.69 12.13
N PHE A 115 -19.59 -5.68 12.86
CA PHE A 115 -19.12 -4.50 13.56
C PHE A 115 -18.78 -3.40 12.56
N GLY A 116 -19.32 -2.17 12.79
CA GLY A 116 -19.18 -1.10 11.81
C GLY A 116 -19.65 0.27 12.28
N ILE A 117 -19.70 1.20 11.33
CA ILE A 117 -20.33 2.52 11.52
C ILE A 117 -21.70 2.45 10.87
N TYR A 118 -22.71 2.68 11.67
CA TYR A 118 -24.12 2.66 11.26
C TYR A 118 -24.73 4.05 11.33
N GLN A 119 -25.78 4.24 10.54
CA GLN A 119 -26.65 5.42 10.59
C GLN A 119 -28.08 5.00 10.91
N ARG A 120 -28.66 5.64 11.92
CA ARG A 120 -30.08 5.50 12.27
C ARG A 120 -30.96 6.18 11.22
N PRO A 121 -32.09 5.61 10.88
CA PRO A 121 -33.01 6.22 9.93
C PRO A 121 -33.73 7.41 10.56
N LYS A 122 -34.03 8.41 9.73
CA LYS A 122 -34.87 9.56 10.16
C LYS A 122 -36.37 9.22 10.16
N GLY A 123 -36.78 7.98 10.34
CA GLY A 123 -38.20 7.56 10.37
C GLY A 123 -38.35 6.09 10.72
N ARG A 124 -39.52 5.76 11.33
CA ARG A 124 -39.79 4.43 11.92
C ARG A 124 -39.78 3.25 10.95
N ARG A 125 -39.92 3.46 9.67
CA ARG A 125 -40.03 2.37 8.66
C ARG A 125 -38.73 2.03 7.91
N ARG A 126 -37.63 2.64 8.24
CA ARG A 126 -36.35 2.40 7.54
C ARG A 126 -35.35 1.75 8.50
N GLY A 127 -34.78 0.64 8.07
CA GLY A 127 -33.75 -0.06 8.84
C GLY A 127 -32.44 0.69 8.94
N LEU A 128 -31.56 0.28 9.84
CA LEU A 128 -30.21 0.79 9.99
C LEU A 128 -29.43 0.73 8.68
N LYS A 129 -28.63 1.75 8.43
CA LYS A 129 -27.75 1.79 7.26
C LYS A 129 -26.33 1.55 7.69
N LEU A 130 -25.73 0.45 7.27
CA LEU A 130 -24.30 0.22 7.43
C LEU A 130 -23.54 1.13 6.45
N LEU A 131 -22.67 1.97 6.98
CA LEU A 131 -21.85 2.92 6.22
C LEU A 131 -20.45 2.35 5.94
N VAL A 132 -19.83 1.77 6.97
CA VAL A 132 -18.50 1.18 6.93
C VAL A 132 -18.53 -0.06 7.81
N THR A 133 -18.02 -1.18 7.32
CA THR A 133 -17.73 -2.36 8.14
C THR A 133 -16.25 -2.48 8.45
N PHE A 134 -15.90 -3.16 9.55
CA PHE A 134 -14.52 -3.40 9.95
C PHE A 134 -14.22 -4.89 9.86
N GLU A 135 -13.41 -5.25 8.87
CA GLU A 135 -12.97 -6.62 8.67
C GLU A 135 -11.80 -6.97 9.59
N LYS A 136 -12.01 -7.94 10.49
CA LYS A 136 -10.96 -8.41 11.39
C LYS A 136 -9.84 -9.16 10.68
N LEU A 137 -10.17 -9.84 9.59
CA LEU A 137 -9.22 -10.63 8.82
C LEU A 137 -9.37 -10.30 7.34
N THR A 138 -8.30 -9.86 6.72
CA THR A 138 -8.25 -9.64 5.27
C THR A 138 -7.23 -10.57 4.65
N ARG A 139 -7.69 -11.46 3.78
CA ARG A 139 -6.84 -12.38 3.04
C ARG A 139 -6.38 -11.74 1.75
N TYR A 140 -5.08 -11.75 1.51
CA TYR A 140 -4.46 -11.24 0.30
C TYR A 140 -3.88 -12.38 -0.52
N ARG A 141 -4.11 -12.33 -1.82
CA ARG A 141 -3.40 -13.19 -2.77
C ARG A 141 -2.15 -12.46 -3.27
N ARG A 142 -1.07 -13.20 -3.50
CA ARG A 142 0.12 -12.68 -4.16
C ARG A 142 -0.27 -12.09 -5.52
N ARG A 143 0.03 -10.81 -5.73
CA ARG A 143 -0.28 -10.09 -6.98
C ARG A 143 0.94 -9.44 -7.60
N PHE A 144 2.00 -9.27 -6.82
CA PHE A 144 3.20 -8.57 -7.22
C PHE A 144 4.42 -9.46 -7.03
N ASP A 145 4.96 -9.97 -8.13
CA ASP A 145 6.20 -10.73 -8.14
C ASP A 145 7.38 -9.77 -8.22
N PHE A 146 7.78 -9.26 -7.03
CA PHE A 146 8.84 -8.28 -6.89
C PHE A 146 10.18 -8.81 -7.42
N GLN A 147 10.55 -10.02 -7.03
CA GLN A 147 11.83 -10.62 -7.41
C GLN A 147 11.95 -10.81 -8.94
N SER A 148 10.91 -11.36 -9.56
CA SER A 148 10.89 -11.52 -11.01
C SER A 148 10.92 -10.16 -11.75
N ALA A 149 10.21 -9.17 -11.23
CA ALA A 149 10.20 -7.82 -11.82
C ALA A 149 11.59 -7.17 -11.77
N VAL A 150 12.27 -7.27 -10.61
CA VAL A 150 13.64 -6.74 -10.45
C VAL A 150 14.63 -7.51 -11.32
N GLY A 151 14.56 -8.84 -11.33
CA GLY A 151 15.44 -9.69 -12.16
C GLY A 151 15.31 -9.38 -13.65
N LYS A 152 14.09 -9.27 -14.16
CA LYS A 152 13.84 -8.89 -15.56
C LYS A 152 14.37 -7.50 -15.90
N ALA A 153 14.16 -6.52 -15.00
CA ALA A 153 14.67 -5.18 -15.20
C ALA A 153 16.21 -5.15 -15.19
N ALA A 154 16.85 -5.88 -14.29
CA ALA A 154 18.29 -6.01 -14.24
C ALA A 154 18.84 -6.64 -15.55
N GLN A 155 18.30 -7.77 -15.97
CA GLN A 155 18.70 -8.45 -17.22
C GLN A 155 18.53 -7.57 -18.46
N ALA A 156 17.41 -6.87 -18.58
CA ALA A 156 17.12 -6.01 -19.73
C ALA A 156 18.10 -4.83 -19.85
N ASN A 157 18.59 -4.32 -18.72
CA ASN A 157 19.44 -3.13 -18.70
C ASN A 157 20.94 -3.43 -18.55
N MET A 158 21.29 -4.66 -18.17
CA MET A 158 22.68 -5.02 -17.82
C MET A 158 23.67 -4.72 -18.95
N ARG A 159 23.38 -5.17 -20.16
CA ARG A 159 24.31 -5.02 -21.31
C ARG A 159 24.57 -3.55 -21.63
N THR A 160 23.51 -2.75 -21.73
CA THR A 160 23.61 -1.32 -22.06
C THR A 160 24.34 -0.57 -20.97
N ARG A 161 23.94 -0.75 -19.71
CA ARG A 161 24.53 -0.06 -18.56
C ARG A 161 25.96 -0.48 -18.29
N PHE A 162 26.28 -1.74 -18.49
CA PHE A 162 27.65 -2.23 -18.38
C PHE A 162 28.55 -1.62 -19.46
N GLY A 163 28.09 -1.57 -20.73
CA GLY A 163 28.82 -0.93 -21.82
C GLY A 163 29.13 0.55 -21.52
N GLU A 164 28.09 1.32 -21.15
CA GLU A 164 28.25 2.73 -20.78
C GLU A 164 29.24 2.94 -19.60
N ALA A 165 29.20 2.04 -18.60
CA ALA A 165 30.08 2.12 -17.45
C ALA A 165 31.52 1.78 -17.80
N LEU A 166 31.72 0.78 -18.65
CA LEU A 166 33.04 0.38 -19.15
C LEU A 166 33.69 1.50 -19.98
N GLU A 167 32.96 2.10 -20.91
CA GLU A 167 33.44 3.23 -21.71
C GLU A 167 33.91 4.38 -20.80
N LYS A 168 33.09 4.77 -19.83
CA LYS A 168 33.46 5.82 -18.85
C LYS A 168 34.71 5.45 -18.04
N ALA A 169 34.84 4.20 -17.65
CA ALA A 169 36.01 3.73 -16.91
C ALA A 169 37.29 3.79 -17.78
N LEU A 170 37.20 3.37 -19.02
CA LEU A 170 38.32 3.43 -19.99
C LEU A 170 38.72 4.87 -20.30
N GLU A 171 37.78 5.76 -20.52
CA GLU A 171 38.06 7.20 -20.70
C GLU A 171 38.77 7.81 -19.48
N SER A 172 38.29 7.50 -18.28
CA SER A 172 38.89 7.96 -17.03
C SER A 172 40.34 7.46 -16.88
N ALA A 173 40.58 6.17 -17.22
CA ALA A 173 41.93 5.61 -17.19
C ALA A 173 42.88 6.26 -18.23
N ARG A 174 42.37 6.54 -19.43
CA ARG A 174 43.14 7.23 -20.48
C ARG A 174 43.54 8.65 -20.03
N ARG A 175 42.60 9.42 -19.44
CA ARG A 175 42.90 10.77 -18.93
C ARG A 175 43.98 10.77 -17.84
N LYS A 176 43.93 9.78 -16.93
CA LYS A 176 44.97 9.66 -15.87
C LYS A 176 46.36 9.26 -16.38
N ARG A 177 46.46 8.70 -17.58
CA ARG A 177 47.74 8.33 -18.20
C ARG A 177 48.39 9.50 -18.96
N GLN A 178 47.60 10.52 -19.30
CA GLN A 178 48.06 11.67 -20.12
C GLN A 178 48.39 12.92 -19.29
N GLY A 179 48.14 12.89 -18.00
CA GLY A 179 48.50 13.94 -17.04
C GLY A 179 49.50 13.43 -16.01
#